data_e264073a4c975eb8ad4372a97bf7f515
#
_entry.id   e264073a4c975eb8ad4372a97bf7f515
#
_cell.length_a   1.000
_cell.length_b   1.000
_cell.length_c   1.000
_cell.angle_alpha   90.00
_cell.angle_beta   90.00
_cell.angle_gamma   90.00
#
_symmetry.space_group_name_H-M   'P 1'
#
loop_
_entity.id
_entity.type
_entity.pdbx_description
1 polymer ?
#
loop_
_entity_poly.entity_id
_entity_poly.type
_entity_poly.pdbx_seq_one_letter_code
_entity_poly.pdbx_strand_id
1 'polypeptide(L)'
;MDLEISQIAYHVSDIRTACKNMYLQFAAGPFIISENIELANGEHRGKKTQFVHSSAYGQWGNIMLELVKQEDNSVNTPFREMYGPDEEGIHHTAVMVENFDKAVAHFDSFNMPLLTRCTTAKAHVDFGFIDARKKLGYMIEIYERSTTLLDFYQLVKNRAKEWDQKHLFFSV
;
A
#
# COMPACT_ATOMS: atom_id res chain seq x y z
N MET A 1 -14.26 -16.15 3.80
CA MET A 1 -12.95 -15.46 3.73
C MET A 1 -13.12 -14.11 4.42
N ASP A 2 -12.23 -13.77 5.32
CA ASP A 2 -12.21 -12.44 5.92
C ASP A 2 -11.54 -11.46 4.93
N LEU A 3 -12.23 -10.38 4.57
CA LEU A 3 -11.78 -9.36 3.62
C LEU A 3 -11.95 -7.95 4.22
N GLU A 4 -11.74 -7.83 5.53
CA GLU A 4 -11.76 -6.53 6.20
C GLU A 4 -10.67 -5.62 5.62
N ILE A 5 -11.07 -4.41 5.23
CA ILE A 5 -10.13 -3.41 4.72
C ILE A 5 -9.28 -2.92 5.90
N SER A 6 -7.98 -3.16 5.82
CA SER A 6 -7.00 -2.77 6.83
C SER A 6 -6.27 -1.47 6.49
N GLN A 7 -6.26 -1.08 5.21
CA GLN A 7 -5.52 0.08 4.70
C GLN A 7 -6.21 0.70 3.50
N ILE A 8 -6.06 2.03 3.36
CA ILE A 8 -6.33 2.77 2.13
C ILE A 8 -5.05 3.44 1.67
N ALA A 9 -4.73 3.34 0.37
CA ALA A 9 -3.50 3.86 -0.19
C ALA A 9 -3.76 4.85 -1.33
N TYR A 10 -3.04 5.98 -1.28
CA TYR A 10 -3.04 7.00 -2.33
C TYR A 10 -1.69 7.04 -3.04
N HIS A 11 -1.70 7.01 -4.37
CA HIS A 11 -0.54 7.41 -5.16
C HIS A 11 -0.39 8.92 -5.08
N VAL A 12 0.83 9.37 -4.76
CA VAL A 12 1.16 10.79 -4.58
C VAL A 12 2.45 11.15 -5.29
N SER A 13 2.56 12.39 -5.71
CA SER A 13 3.75 12.93 -6.39
C SER A 13 4.86 13.33 -5.40
N ASP A 14 4.49 13.78 -4.18
CA ASP A 14 5.41 14.13 -3.09
C ASP A 14 4.87 13.65 -1.74
N ILE A 15 5.55 12.64 -1.17
CA ILE A 15 5.12 11.98 0.08
C ILE A 15 5.04 12.95 1.25
N ARG A 16 6.06 13.82 1.42
CA ARG A 16 6.11 14.70 2.60
C ARG A 16 5.06 15.81 2.54
N THR A 17 4.82 16.34 1.35
CA THR A 17 3.73 17.30 1.11
C THR A 17 2.37 16.64 1.33
N ALA A 18 2.17 15.43 0.79
CA ALA A 18 0.94 14.67 0.98
C ALA A 18 0.66 14.37 2.47
N CYS A 19 1.68 13.94 3.24
CA CYS A 19 1.55 13.74 4.70
C CYS A 19 1.08 15.00 5.41
N LYS A 20 1.69 16.17 5.10
CA LYS A 20 1.28 17.46 5.67
C LYS A 20 -0.16 17.82 5.32
N ASN A 21 -0.56 17.63 4.07
CA ASN A 21 -1.91 17.89 3.61
C ASN A 21 -2.94 16.99 4.29
N MET A 22 -2.64 15.68 4.41
CA MET A 22 -3.51 14.72 5.10
C MET A 22 -3.65 15.06 6.59
N TYR A 23 -2.59 15.51 7.23
CA TYR A 23 -2.67 15.99 8.60
C TYR A 23 -3.54 17.26 8.72
N LEU A 24 -3.24 18.28 7.94
CA LEU A 24 -3.92 19.59 8.04
C LEU A 24 -5.40 19.51 7.71
N GLN A 25 -5.77 18.69 6.72
CA GLN A 25 -7.14 18.61 6.21
C GLN A 25 -7.99 17.54 6.92
N PHE A 26 -7.37 16.44 7.36
CA PHE A 26 -8.08 15.25 7.83
C PHE A 26 -7.60 14.74 9.19
N ALA A 27 -6.64 15.41 9.83
CA ALA A 27 -6.01 15.00 11.09
C ALA A 27 -5.41 13.59 11.05
N ALA A 28 -4.96 13.13 9.86
CA ALA A 28 -4.30 11.84 9.71
C ALA A 28 -2.84 11.91 10.14
N GLY A 29 -2.31 10.82 10.70
CA GLY A 29 -0.93 10.71 11.16
C GLY A 29 -0.82 10.09 12.56
N PRO A 30 0.37 10.14 13.20
CA PRO A 30 1.64 10.58 12.61
C PRO A 30 2.15 9.57 11.59
N PHE A 31 3.17 9.91 10.81
CA PHE A 31 3.66 9.07 9.72
C PHE A 31 5.07 8.52 9.97
N ILE A 32 5.29 7.25 9.60
CA ILE A 32 6.60 6.68 9.34
C ILE A 32 6.82 6.60 7.83
N ILE A 33 8.00 6.97 7.35
CA ILE A 33 8.36 6.89 5.93
C ILE A 33 9.37 5.78 5.72
N SER A 34 9.06 4.87 4.80
CA SER A 34 9.97 3.88 4.26
C SER A 34 10.39 4.32 2.86
N GLU A 35 11.62 4.77 2.73
CA GLU A 35 12.15 5.30 1.46
C GLU A 35 12.84 4.19 0.66
N ASN A 36 12.71 4.26 -0.68
CA ASN A 36 13.41 3.39 -1.64
C ASN A 36 13.22 1.89 -1.36
N ILE A 37 11.96 1.47 -1.26
CA ILE A 37 11.60 0.07 -1.11
C ILE A 37 11.85 -0.63 -2.44
N GLU A 38 12.83 -1.53 -2.47
CA GLU A 38 13.20 -2.35 -3.61
C GLU A 38 12.48 -3.70 -3.58
N LEU A 39 12.35 -4.33 -4.74
CA LEU A 39 11.80 -5.67 -4.88
C LEU A 39 12.91 -6.72 -4.94
N ALA A 40 12.75 -7.83 -4.22
CA ALA A 40 13.55 -9.05 -4.43
C ALA A 40 13.13 -9.74 -5.72
N ASN A 41 11.83 -9.77 -5.98
CA ASN A 41 11.23 -10.24 -7.23
C ASN A 41 9.89 -9.57 -7.49
N GLY A 42 9.42 -9.63 -8.73
CA GLY A 42 8.13 -9.10 -9.11
C GLY A 42 7.68 -9.57 -10.49
N GLU A 43 6.37 -9.78 -10.60
CA GLU A 43 5.67 -10.02 -11.84
C GLU A 43 4.48 -9.07 -11.95
N HIS A 44 4.29 -8.47 -13.11
CA HIS A 44 3.15 -7.63 -13.43
C HIS A 44 2.61 -8.01 -14.82
N ARG A 45 1.34 -8.38 -14.91
CA ARG A 45 0.69 -8.87 -16.13
C ARG A 45 1.45 -10.01 -16.82
N GLY A 46 1.93 -10.99 -16.04
CA GLY A 46 2.68 -12.14 -16.56
C GLY A 46 4.09 -11.80 -17.07
N LYS A 47 4.61 -10.61 -16.79
CA LYS A 47 5.96 -10.19 -17.18
C LYS A 47 6.75 -9.77 -15.95
N LYS A 48 8.05 -10.10 -15.96
CA LYS A 48 8.95 -9.63 -14.91
C LYS A 48 8.86 -8.12 -14.76
N THR A 49 8.72 -7.64 -13.55
CA THR A 49 8.76 -6.23 -13.19
C THR A 49 9.79 -5.97 -12.11
N GLN A 50 10.33 -4.77 -12.14
CA GLN A 50 11.20 -4.23 -11.12
C GLN A 50 10.88 -2.74 -11.00
N PHE A 51 10.62 -2.27 -9.79
CA PHE A 51 10.41 -0.86 -9.51
C PHE A 51 10.83 -0.54 -8.07
N VAL A 52 11.11 0.73 -7.84
CA VAL A 52 11.41 1.27 -6.51
C VAL A 52 10.27 2.21 -6.12
N HIS A 53 9.77 2.06 -4.90
CA HIS A 53 8.75 2.93 -4.36
C HIS A 53 9.10 3.38 -2.95
N SER A 54 8.51 4.47 -2.53
CA SER A 54 8.54 4.93 -1.14
C SER A 54 7.12 5.03 -0.61
N SER A 55 6.94 4.76 0.67
CA SER A 55 5.63 4.82 1.31
C SER A 55 5.70 5.51 2.67
N ALA A 56 4.72 6.36 2.94
CA ALA A 56 4.46 6.86 4.29
C ALA A 56 3.22 6.15 4.86
N TYR A 57 3.35 5.65 6.06
CA TYR A 57 2.29 4.95 6.77
C TYR A 57 1.87 5.74 8.01
N GLY A 58 0.59 6.05 8.12
CA GLY A 58 -0.01 6.74 9.26
C GLY A 58 -1.40 6.20 9.57
N GLN A 59 -2.08 6.81 10.51
CA GLN A 59 -3.44 6.42 10.86
C GLN A 59 -4.42 7.51 10.42
N TRP A 60 -5.54 7.09 9.82
CA TRP A 60 -6.67 7.96 9.52
C TRP A 60 -7.94 7.36 10.16
N GLY A 61 -8.32 7.88 11.33
CA GLY A 61 -9.34 7.24 12.14
C GLY A 61 -8.94 5.83 12.54
N ASN A 62 -9.73 4.82 12.17
CA ASN A 62 -9.48 3.42 12.50
C ASN A 62 -8.76 2.62 11.41
N ILE A 63 -8.41 3.24 10.29
CA ILE A 63 -7.77 2.58 9.14
C ILE A 63 -6.34 3.09 8.95
N MET A 64 -5.42 2.23 8.54
CA MET A 64 -4.09 2.68 8.12
C MET A 64 -4.20 3.44 6.80
N LEU A 65 -3.53 4.58 6.72
CA LEU A 65 -3.33 5.36 5.51
C LEU A 65 -1.93 5.11 4.99
N GLU A 66 -1.83 4.76 3.71
CA GLU A 66 -0.57 4.75 2.98
C GLU A 66 -0.56 5.87 1.93
N LEU A 67 0.57 6.58 1.84
CA LEU A 67 0.87 7.52 0.76
C LEU A 67 2.06 6.95 0.01
N VAL A 68 1.84 6.44 -1.20
CA VAL A 68 2.85 5.72 -1.97
C VAL A 68 3.27 6.50 -3.21
N LYS A 69 4.57 6.47 -3.50
CA LYS A 69 5.18 7.08 -4.69
C LYS A 69 6.13 6.08 -5.35
N GLN A 70 6.01 5.91 -6.66
CA GLN A 70 7.04 5.23 -7.42
C GLN A 70 8.22 6.18 -7.67
N GLU A 71 9.43 5.75 -7.31
CA GLU A 71 10.64 6.60 -7.36
C GLU A 71 11.39 6.52 -8.69
N ASP A 72 11.22 5.45 -9.44
CA ASP A 72 11.89 5.23 -10.72
C ASP A 72 10.95 5.42 -11.93
N ASN A 73 11.50 5.30 -13.14
CA ASN A 73 10.78 5.49 -14.40
C ASN A 73 10.27 4.17 -15.01
N SER A 74 10.19 3.09 -14.23
CA SER A 74 9.64 1.82 -14.69
C SER A 74 8.18 1.98 -15.12
N VAL A 75 7.85 1.45 -16.31
CA VAL A 75 6.51 1.62 -16.91
C VAL A 75 5.59 0.42 -16.71
N ASN A 76 6.16 -0.79 -16.58
CA ASN A 76 5.39 -2.02 -16.37
C ASN A 76 5.18 -2.25 -14.87
N THR A 77 4.39 -1.40 -14.22
CA THR A 77 4.18 -1.41 -12.77
C THR A 77 2.69 -1.20 -12.43
N PRO A 78 2.22 -1.66 -11.26
CA PRO A 78 0.85 -1.43 -10.82
C PRO A 78 0.53 0.06 -10.69
N PHE A 79 1.50 0.88 -10.31
CA PHE A 79 1.30 2.33 -10.17
C PHE A 79 1.04 3.00 -11.52
N ARG A 80 1.84 2.67 -12.54
CA ARG A 80 1.71 3.23 -13.91
C ARG A 80 0.50 2.68 -14.67
N GLU A 81 -0.14 1.63 -14.17
CA GLU A 81 -1.46 1.19 -14.65
C GLU A 81 -2.57 2.22 -14.38
N MET A 82 -2.41 3.05 -13.36
CA MET A 82 -3.45 3.98 -12.92
C MET A 82 -3.03 5.44 -13.01
N TYR A 83 -1.76 5.75 -12.74
CA TYR A 83 -1.31 7.13 -12.55
C TYR A 83 0.01 7.41 -13.28
N GLY A 84 0.08 8.57 -13.93
CA GLY A 84 1.33 9.17 -14.34
C GLY A 84 2.17 9.62 -13.12
N PRO A 85 3.43 10.06 -13.35
CA PRO A 85 4.33 10.46 -12.25
C PRO A 85 3.79 11.59 -11.37
N ASP A 86 3.04 12.51 -11.95
CA ASP A 86 2.51 13.72 -11.29
C ASP A 86 1.00 13.61 -10.99
N GLU A 87 0.39 12.45 -11.25
CA GLU A 87 -1.03 12.21 -10.97
C GLU A 87 -1.21 11.58 -9.59
N GLU A 88 -2.27 11.99 -8.90
CA GLU A 88 -2.55 11.56 -7.53
C GLU A 88 -3.98 11.01 -7.43
N GLY A 89 -4.18 10.03 -6.54
CA GLY A 89 -5.50 9.46 -6.28
C GLY A 89 -5.45 8.15 -5.52
N ILE A 90 -6.61 7.59 -5.20
CA ILE A 90 -6.72 6.28 -4.56
C ILE A 90 -6.15 5.22 -5.50
N HIS A 91 -5.09 4.53 -5.06
CA HIS A 91 -4.49 3.44 -5.82
C HIS A 91 -5.07 2.08 -5.42
N HIS A 92 -5.17 1.81 -4.12
CA HIS A 92 -5.69 0.55 -3.62
C HIS A 92 -6.27 0.65 -2.21
N THR A 93 -7.04 -0.36 -1.85
CA THR A 93 -7.29 -0.74 -0.45
C THR A 93 -6.57 -2.06 -0.18
N ALA A 94 -6.11 -2.29 1.05
CA ALA A 94 -5.44 -3.54 1.38
C ALA A 94 -6.29 -4.42 2.30
N VAL A 95 -6.20 -5.73 2.09
CA VAL A 95 -6.78 -6.77 2.92
C VAL A 95 -5.73 -7.80 3.31
N MET A 96 -5.80 -8.30 4.55
CA MET A 96 -4.94 -9.39 5.01
C MET A 96 -5.70 -10.70 4.92
N VAL A 97 -5.11 -11.68 4.22
CA VAL A 97 -5.73 -12.98 3.99
C VAL A 97 -4.94 -14.10 4.66
N GLU A 98 -5.61 -15.21 4.96
CA GLU A 98 -4.96 -16.39 5.56
C GLU A 98 -4.15 -17.21 4.54
N ASN A 99 -4.49 -17.10 3.25
CA ASN A 99 -3.78 -17.79 2.18
C ASN A 99 -3.89 -16.98 0.89
N PHE A 100 -2.75 -16.60 0.35
CA PHE A 100 -2.64 -15.74 -0.83
C PHE A 100 -3.30 -16.34 -2.07
N ASP A 101 -2.99 -17.61 -2.40
CA ASP A 101 -3.48 -18.23 -3.63
C ASP A 101 -4.99 -18.51 -3.58
N LYS A 102 -5.54 -18.82 -2.40
CA LYS A 102 -7.00 -18.93 -2.21
C LYS A 102 -7.69 -17.57 -2.38
N ALA A 103 -7.08 -16.49 -1.94
CA ALA A 103 -7.61 -15.15 -2.14
C ALA A 103 -7.59 -14.77 -3.62
N VAL A 104 -6.51 -15.05 -4.34
CA VAL A 104 -6.43 -14.86 -5.80
C VAL A 104 -7.55 -15.61 -6.51
N ALA A 105 -7.72 -16.91 -6.23
CA ALA A 105 -8.77 -17.73 -6.84
C ALA A 105 -10.18 -17.20 -6.52
N HIS A 106 -10.40 -16.69 -5.30
CA HIS A 106 -11.66 -16.06 -4.91
C HIS A 106 -11.94 -14.82 -5.76
N PHE A 107 -11.01 -13.88 -5.87
CA PHE A 107 -11.21 -12.67 -6.65
C PHE A 107 -11.34 -12.95 -8.15
N ASP A 108 -10.59 -13.92 -8.68
CA ASP A 108 -10.66 -14.32 -10.08
C ASP A 108 -12.05 -14.87 -10.45
N SER A 109 -12.71 -15.61 -9.53
CA SER A 109 -14.09 -16.10 -9.73
C SER A 109 -15.12 -14.98 -9.92
N PHE A 110 -14.79 -13.75 -9.55
CA PHE A 110 -15.58 -12.54 -9.76
C PHE A 110 -15.07 -11.65 -10.91
N ASN A 111 -14.20 -12.17 -11.78
CA ASN A 111 -13.52 -11.42 -12.85
C ASN A 111 -12.70 -10.23 -12.33
N MET A 112 -11.99 -10.44 -11.24
CA MET A 112 -10.99 -9.53 -10.67
C MET A 112 -9.64 -10.26 -10.60
N PRO A 113 -8.87 -10.27 -11.71
CA PRO A 113 -7.62 -11.05 -11.79
C PRO A 113 -6.49 -10.41 -10.99
N LEU A 114 -5.54 -11.24 -10.57
CA LEU A 114 -4.25 -10.79 -10.05
C LEU A 114 -3.44 -10.14 -11.18
N LEU A 115 -3.06 -8.89 -11.03
CA LEU A 115 -2.21 -8.17 -11.99
C LEU A 115 -0.74 -8.22 -11.59
N THR A 116 -0.46 -8.16 -10.30
CA THR A 116 0.90 -8.01 -9.78
C THR A 116 1.09 -8.95 -8.60
N ARG A 117 2.26 -9.59 -8.55
CA ARG A 117 2.76 -10.27 -7.36
C ARG A 117 4.22 -9.91 -7.16
N CYS A 118 4.57 -9.41 -5.99
CA CYS A 118 5.92 -8.94 -5.66
C CYS A 118 6.32 -9.38 -4.26
N THR A 119 7.64 -9.41 -4.04
CA THR A 119 8.24 -9.59 -2.71
C THR A 119 9.21 -8.45 -2.47
N THR A 120 9.11 -7.76 -1.33
CA THR A 120 10.05 -6.71 -0.96
C THR A 120 11.43 -7.26 -0.62
N ALA A 121 12.52 -6.53 -0.97
CA ALA A 121 13.88 -7.04 -0.82
C ALA A 121 14.33 -7.15 0.66
N LYS A 122 14.01 -6.17 1.50
CA LYS A 122 14.46 -6.13 2.91
C LYS A 122 13.54 -6.89 3.86
N ALA A 123 12.25 -6.60 3.80
CA ALA A 123 11.28 -7.16 4.74
C ALA A 123 10.74 -8.53 4.31
N HIS A 124 11.02 -8.96 3.08
CA HIS A 124 10.50 -10.19 2.48
C HIS A 124 8.98 -10.34 2.60
N VAL A 125 8.26 -9.23 2.45
CA VAL A 125 6.79 -9.20 2.45
C VAL A 125 6.31 -9.51 1.04
N ASP A 126 5.50 -10.56 0.91
CA ASP A 126 4.77 -10.87 -0.32
C ASP A 126 3.48 -10.04 -0.37
N PHE A 127 3.25 -9.40 -1.52
CA PHE A 127 2.04 -8.64 -1.78
C PHE A 127 1.58 -8.80 -3.23
N GLY A 128 0.32 -8.54 -3.48
CA GLY A 128 -0.21 -8.58 -4.83
C GLY A 128 -1.37 -7.62 -5.04
N PHE A 129 -1.53 -7.15 -6.28
CA PHE A 129 -2.64 -6.28 -6.67
C PHE A 129 -3.65 -7.02 -7.53
N ILE A 130 -4.89 -7.03 -7.07
CA ILE A 130 -6.07 -7.53 -7.75
C ILE A 130 -6.72 -6.38 -8.53
N ASP A 131 -7.04 -6.61 -9.80
CA ASP A 131 -7.73 -5.61 -10.63
C ASP A 131 -9.20 -5.48 -10.28
N ALA A 132 -9.51 -4.62 -9.34
CA ALA A 132 -10.89 -4.29 -8.96
C ALA A 132 -11.39 -2.99 -9.62
N ARG A 133 -10.60 -2.37 -10.50
CA ARG A 133 -10.88 -1.03 -11.07
C ARG A 133 -12.23 -0.93 -11.77
N LYS A 134 -12.67 -1.97 -12.48
CA LYS A 134 -14.00 -1.99 -13.13
C LYS A 134 -15.16 -1.97 -12.15
N LYS A 135 -14.94 -2.44 -10.91
CA LYS A 135 -16.00 -2.54 -9.88
C LYS A 135 -15.90 -1.42 -8.84
N LEU A 136 -14.68 -1.10 -8.41
CA LEU A 136 -14.42 -0.19 -7.30
C LEU A 136 -13.73 1.12 -7.72
N GLY A 137 -13.15 1.18 -8.93
CA GLY A 137 -12.38 2.33 -9.39
C GLY A 137 -10.90 2.28 -8.98
N TYR A 138 -10.48 1.31 -8.16
CA TYR A 138 -9.11 1.14 -7.66
C TYR A 138 -8.77 -0.35 -7.54
N MET A 139 -7.51 -0.67 -7.20
CA MET A 139 -7.04 -2.04 -6.98
C MET A 139 -7.28 -2.49 -5.54
N ILE A 140 -7.28 -3.81 -5.32
CA ILE A 140 -7.21 -4.40 -3.97
C ILE A 140 -5.81 -4.98 -3.82
N GLU A 141 -5.07 -4.54 -2.81
CA GLU A 141 -3.83 -5.18 -2.40
C GLU A 141 -4.12 -6.32 -1.43
N ILE A 142 -3.47 -7.44 -1.65
CA ILE A 142 -3.56 -8.61 -0.77
C ILE A 142 -2.20 -8.92 -0.16
N TYR A 143 -2.20 -9.18 1.15
CA TYR A 143 -1.06 -9.70 1.92
C TYR A 143 -1.45 -11.01 2.58
N GLU A 144 -0.56 -12.00 2.57
CA GLU A 144 -0.71 -13.12 3.49
C GLU A 144 -0.39 -12.67 4.92
N ARG A 145 -1.26 -12.97 5.86
CA ARG A 145 -1.15 -12.55 7.26
C ARG A 145 0.12 -13.10 7.89
N SER A 146 0.94 -12.22 8.45
CA SER A 146 2.17 -12.57 9.15
C SER A 146 2.31 -11.75 10.44
N THR A 147 3.05 -12.26 11.41
CA THR A 147 3.33 -11.55 12.67
C THR A 147 4.01 -10.22 12.40
N THR A 148 5.01 -10.18 11.54
CA THR A 148 5.75 -8.95 11.18
C THR A 148 4.82 -7.86 10.64
N LEU A 149 3.88 -8.24 9.75
CA LEU A 149 2.94 -7.30 9.17
C LEU A 149 1.93 -6.79 10.22
N LEU A 150 1.39 -7.69 11.04
CA LEU A 150 0.48 -7.35 12.13
C LEU A 150 1.13 -6.41 13.16
N ASP A 151 2.37 -6.68 13.54
CA ASP A 151 3.15 -5.86 14.48
C ASP A 151 3.40 -4.47 13.91
N PHE A 152 3.68 -4.36 12.61
CA PHE A 152 3.83 -3.07 11.94
C PHE A 152 2.53 -2.25 11.96
N TYR A 153 1.40 -2.86 11.63
CA TYR A 153 0.10 -2.18 11.71
C TYR A 153 -0.24 -1.75 13.13
N GLN A 154 0.07 -2.61 14.11
CA GLN A 154 -0.15 -2.28 15.53
C GLN A 154 0.77 -1.14 15.99
N LEU A 155 2.02 -1.10 15.52
CA LEU A 155 2.95 0.00 15.80
C LEU A 155 2.38 1.34 15.30
N VAL A 156 1.95 1.43 14.05
CA VAL A 156 1.37 2.65 13.48
C VAL A 156 0.14 3.09 14.27
N LYS A 157 -0.74 2.15 14.60
CA LYS A 157 -1.95 2.41 15.40
C LYS A 157 -1.63 2.92 16.81
N ASN A 158 -0.61 2.35 17.47
CA ASN A 158 -0.19 2.78 18.80
C ASN A 158 0.43 4.18 18.77
N ARG A 159 1.28 4.47 17.76
CA ARG A 159 1.85 5.80 17.56
C ARG A 159 0.78 6.88 17.38
N ALA A 160 -0.29 6.56 16.67
CA ALA A 160 -1.40 7.50 16.50
C ALA A 160 -2.18 7.75 17.81
N LYS A 161 -2.35 6.74 18.67
CA LYS A 161 -2.99 6.89 19.98
C LYS A 161 -2.19 7.75 20.96
N GLU A 162 -0.86 7.66 20.88
CA GLU A 162 0.08 8.36 21.77
C GLU A 162 0.52 9.71 21.21
N TRP A 163 0.01 10.08 20.03
CA TRP A 163 0.49 11.25 19.29
C TRP A 163 0.10 12.56 19.96
N ASP A 164 1.10 13.39 20.23
CA ASP A 164 0.95 14.74 20.78
C ASP A 164 0.55 15.81 19.77
N GLN A 165 0.38 15.44 18.49
CA GLN A 165 0.10 16.29 17.33
C GLN A 165 1.18 17.34 17.01
N LYS A 166 2.38 17.23 17.61
CA LYS A 166 3.50 18.15 17.34
C LYS A 166 4.49 17.60 16.35
N HIS A 167 4.76 16.28 16.42
CA HIS A 167 5.72 15.60 15.58
C HIS A 167 5.00 14.75 14.53
N LEU A 168 4.91 15.27 13.30
CA LEU A 168 4.20 14.60 12.21
C LEU A 168 4.87 13.31 11.76
N PHE A 169 6.19 13.21 11.92
CA PHE A 169 6.97 12.05 11.50
C PHE A 169 7.62 11.36 12.70
N PHE A 170 7.68 10.04 12.65
CA PHE A 170 8.40 9.23 13.63
C PHE A 170 9.32 8.21 12.94
N SER A 171 10.31 7.68 13.67
CA SER A 171 11.17 6.56 13.26
C SER A 171 11.01 5.36 14.18
N VAL A 172 11.35 4.18 13.67
CA VAL A 172 11.38 2.91 14.42
C VAL A 172 12.78 2.66 14.91
#